data_012da6b842c4794c6a6887993b3691a4
#
_entry.id   012da6b842c4794c6a6887993b3691a4
#
_cell.length_a   1.000
_cell.length_b   1.000
_cell.length_c   1.000
_cell.angle_alpha   90.00
_cell.angle_beta   90.00
_cell.angle_gamma   90.00
#
_symmetry.space_group_name_H-M   'P 1'
#
loop_
_entity.id
_entity.type
_entity.pdbx_description
1 polymer ?
#
loop_
_entity_poly.entity_id
_entity_poly.type
_entity_poly.pdbx_seq_one_letter_code
_entity_poly.pdbx_strand_id
1 'polypeptide(L)'
;GNVASTTQKNSLAQLSKSRILNVGQLEYNSDVGKMSTVVEVTKNMFAVAYEGPSSKGMMTTFSASDDGSKIEHINTHEYSTRGRWASFMKISPNIFVIAYSGVDDDGYIETYNISNDGKTIKRIKDYEHDKSQGTYNSLHRVDWNTYVLAYAGSGNDGYLKTFDIPLDGSDIEEVKSLEHDGWNGNHNSMTELSPNYFVNTNYGYQQYNGNWVGYGGWIKTFKVDNYGNISRLQHTRFENTSTQYHSIVKIDEDSYALSYQMKNVGYLQTFTIPADGSSITSESKQYLFPNDKTNGNSGYFNSTLKIDSDHLLVKARDRHADGWVRSYKISNSGKTLTEDWKLEFEPTSLDWSWEKALFQIDKDTYGIAYSDNSSDGQIKSLNLITEDNTKPKFEYIKFSEDNTHMIVQMNEQTFKASTGIGEVEKTDFVLSLTGGTATLASKNPVSLTKENDRYLLTIGYNGLKDGNETLKIEPAANSIFDGHGNVADVTQSNNTFSLTENTPPKFI
;
A
#
# COMPACT_ATOMS: atom_id res chain seq x y z
N GLY A 1 18.03 15.41 -62.33
CA GLY A 1 18.81 14.73 -61.33
C GLY A 1 18.02 14.64 -60.05
N ASN A 2 17.55 13.44 -59.73
CA ASN A 2 16.84 13.11 -58.49
C ASN A 2 17.78 13.19 -57.31
N VAL A 3 17.41 13.99 -56.30
CA VAL A 3 17.88 13.82 -54.94
C VAL A 3 16.65 13.47 -54.10
N ALA A 4 16.43 12.14 -53.90
CA ALA A 4 15.40 11.61 -53.04
C ALA A 4 15.96 11.47 -51.61
N SER A 5 15.32 12.15 -50.71
CA SER A 5 15.04 11.89 -49.31
C SER A 5 15.72 10.68 -48.64
N THR A 6 16.70 10.98 -47.79
CA THR A 6 17.22 10.06 -46.77
C THR A 6 16.99 10.58 -45.34
N THR A 7 15.91 11.34 -45.12
CA THR A 7 15.68 12.02 -43.81
C THR A 7 14.45 11.50 -43.04
N GLN A 8 13.97 10.31 -43.32
CA GLN A 8 12.75 9.80 -42.66
C GLN A 8 12.89 8.41 -42.00
N LYS A 9 14.09 7.89 -41.80
CA LYS A 9 14.29 6.60 -41.10
C LYS A 9 14.91 6.68 -39.71
N ASN A 10 15.30 7.87 -39.25
CA ASN A 10 15.94 8.04 -37.92
C ASN A 10 15.00 8.56 -36.82
N SER A 11 13.68 8.69 -37.09
CA SER A 11 12.74 9.22 -36.09
C SER A 11 11.89 8.15 -35.38
N LEU A 12 11.97 6.89 -35.78
CA LEU A 12 11.22 5.79 -35.15
C LEU A 12 12.05 4.92 -34.19
N ALA A 13 13.38 5.07 -34.17
CA ALA A 13 14.26 4.33 -33.27
C ALA A 13 14.62 5.09 -31.98
N GLN A 14 14.02 6.26 -31.73
CA GLN A 14 14.23 7.06 -30.52
C GLN A 14 13.01 7.15 -29.60
N LEU A 15 11.98 6.35 -29.83
CA LEU A 15 10.72 6.34 -29.05
C LEU A 15 10.66 5.23 -28.00
N SER A 16 11.75 4.54 -27.69
CA SER A 16 11.82 3.52 -26.64
C SER A 16 12.55 4.02 -25.40
N LYS A 17 12.18 5.21 -24.88
CA LYS A 17 12.55 5.57 -23.51
C LYS A 17 11.28 5.85 -22.76
N SER A 18 11.05 5.15 -21.65
CA SER A 18 10.01 5.41 -20.67
C SER A 18 9.88 6.94 -20.42
N ARG A 19 8.71 7.45 -20.17
CA ARG A 19 8.47 8.90 -20.07
C ARG A 19 7.39 9.18 -19.03
N ILE A 20 7.66 10.13 -18.13
CA ILE A 20 6.65 10.63 -17.19
C ILE A 20 6.08 11.95 -17.73
N LEU A 21 4.75 12.07 -17.77
CA LEU A 21 4.02 13.26 -18.22
C LEU A 21 2.90 13.61 -17.25
N ASN A 22 2.74 14.89 -16.91
CA ASN A 22 1.51 15.39 -16.30
C ASN A 22 0.37 15.31 -17.31
N VAL A 23 -0.79 14.82 -16.90
CA VAL A 23 -1.94 14.58 -17.79
C VAL A 23 -3.18 15.34 -17.34
N GLY A 24 -3.61 15.19 -16.09
CA GLY A 24 -4.81 15.83 -15.53
C GLY A 24 -4.55 16.43 -14.15
N GLN A 25 -5.49 17.27 -13.71
CA GLN A 25 -5.45 17.92 -12.39
C GLN A 25 -6.86 18.13 -11.84
N LEU A 26 -7.00 18.02 -10.51
CA LEU A 26 -8.19 18.39 -9.75
C LEU A 26 -7.76 19.10 -8.47
N GLU A 27 -8.32 20.27 -8.21
CA GLU A 27 -8.34 20.88 -6.88
C GLU A 27 -9.54 20.32 -6.13
N TYR A 28 -9.28 19.46 -5.12
CA TYR A 28 -10.35 18.85 -4.33
C TYR A 28 -10.72 19.67 -3.10
N ASN A 29 -9.87 20.62 -2.70
CA ASN A 29 -10.14 21.59 -1.63
C ASN A 29 -9.34 22.86 -1.87
N SER A 30 -10.04 24.01 -1.96
CA SER A 30 -9.47 25.34 -2.24
C SER A 30 -9.08 26.14 -0.98
N ASP A 31 -8.96 25.49 0.17
CA ASP A 31 -8.60 26.13 1.44
C ASP A 31 -7.46 25.34 2.13
N VAL A 32 -7.72 24.09 2.54
CA VAL A 32 -6.69 23.23 3.16
C VAL A 32 -6.89 21.78 2.75
N GLY A 33 -5.82 21.11 2.24
CA GLY A 33 -5.83 19.70 1.86
C GLY A 33 -4.53 18.99 2.23
N LYS A 34 -4.20 18.92 3.53
CA LYS A 34 -2.93 18.39 4.04
C LYS A 34 -2.98 16.92 4.42
N MET A 35 -1.82 16.26 4.49
CA MET A 35 -1.67 14.88 4.99
C MET A 35 -2.56 13.87 4.28
N SER A 36 -2.63 13.96 2.95
CA SER A 36 -3.55 13.18 2.12
C SER A 36 -3.14 11.71 2.02
N THR A 37 -4.13 10.83 2.11
CA THR A 37 -4.02 9.40 1.81
C THR A 37 -5.16 9.00 0.88
N VAL A 38 -4.89 8.13 -0.12
CA VAL A 38 -5.86 7.77 -1.17
C VAL A 38 -6.12 6.28 -1.16
N VAL A 39 -7.37 5.90 -1.40
CA VAL A 39 -7.81 4.51 -1.59
C VAL A 39 -8.70 4.40 -2.83
N GLU A 40 -8.58 3.29 -3.55
CA GLU A 40 -9.49 2.94 -4.64
C GLU A 40 -10.84 2.46 -4.07
N VAL A 41 -11.94 3.10 -4.48
CA VAL A 41 -13.30 2.69 -4.13
C VAL A 41 -13.78 1.59 -5.08
N THR A 42 -13.76 1.90 -6.37
CA THR A 42 -13.95 0.96 -7.49
C THR A 42 -13.05 1.44 -8.62
N LYS A 43 -12.94 0.66 -9.70
CA LYS A 43 -12.21 1.13 -10.89
C LYS A 43 -12.63 2.56 -11.25
N ASN A 44 -11.64 3.44 -11.38
CA ASN A 44 -11.82 4.85 -11.73
C ASN A 44 -12.54 5.71 -10.67
N MET A 45 -12.83 5.16 -9.51
CA MET A 45 -13.42 5.88 -8.37
C MET A 45 -12.50 5.77 -7.17
N PHE A 46 -12.14 6.89 -6.58
CA PHE A 46 -11.18 7.00 -5.48
C PHE A 46 -11.75 7.84 -4.35
N ALA A 47 -11.20 7.63 -3.16
CA ALA A 47 -11.43 8.49 -2.01
C ALA A 47 -10.11 8.99 -1.44
N VAL A 48 -9.98 10.29 -1.19
CA VAL A 48 -8.86 10.92 -0.49
C VAL A 48 -9.32 11.36 0.90
N ALA A 49 -8.62 10.91 1.94
CA ALA A 49 -8.78 11.43 3.30
C ALA A 49 -7.64 12.39 3.62
N TYR A 50 -7.96 13.53 4.26
CA TYR A 50 -7.01 14.61 4.48
C TYR A 50 -7.36 15.50 5.68
N GLU A 51 -6.38 16.27 6.17
CA GLU A 51 -6.62 17.40 7.07
C GLU A 51 -7.12 18.60 6.25
N GLY A 52 -8.37 19.00 6.49
CA GLY A 52 -9.02 20.13 5.86
C GLY A 52 -8.98 21.40 6.69
N PRO A 53 -9.81 22.40 6.34
CA PRO A 53 -9.92 23.69 7.04
C PRO A 53 -10.14 23.52 8.54
N SER A 54 -9.48 24.34 9.36
CA SER A 54 -9.55 24.27 10.84
C SER A 54 -9.11 22.90 11.40
N SER A 55 -8.23 22.21 10.70
CA SER A 55 -7.74 20.86 11.03
C SER A 55 -8.81 19.76 11.04
N LYS A 56 -9.96 19.97 10.40
CA LYS A 56 -11.01 18.97 10.28
C LYS A 56 -10.55 17.76 9.50
N GLY A 57 -11.02 16.59 9.88
CA GLY A 57 -10.87 15.38 9.08
C GLY A 57 -11.88 15.36 7.94
N MET A 58 -11.40 15.42 6.71
CA MET A 58 -12.20 15.46 5.49
C MET A 58 -11.94 14.26 4.59
N MET A 59 -12.97 13.78 3.92
CA MET A 59 -12.91 12.73 2.93
C MET A 59 -13.60 13.20 1.66
N THR A 60 -12.89 13.17 0.53
CA THR A 60 -13.44 13.53 -0.78
C THR A 60 -13.37 12.36 -1.73
N THR A 61 -14.49 12.02 -2.38
CA THR A 61 -14.52 11.06 -3.48
C THR A 61 -14.37 11.78 -4.82
N PHE A 62 -13.67 11.14 -5.74
CA PHE A 62 -13.44 11.66 -7.09
C PHE A 62 -13.32 10.52 -8.10
N SER A 63 -13.64 10.79 -9.36
CA SER A 63 -13.40 9.87 -10.47
C SER A 63 -12.17 10.30 -11.26
N ALA A 64 -11.48 9.33 -11.87
CA ALA A 64 -10.41 9.57 -12.82
C ALA A 64 -10.61 8.68 -14.06
N SER A 65 -10.44 9.23 -15.27
CA SER A 65 -10.43 8.42 -16.51
C SER A 65 -9.19 7.53 -16.57
N ASP A 66 -9.24 6.41 -17.29
CA ASP A 66 -8.12 5.45 -17.43
C ASP A 66 -6.81 6.13 -17.86
N ASP A 67 -6.89 7.10 -18.78
CA ASP A 67 -5.75 7.87 -19.24
C ASP A 67 -5.36 9.04 -18.31
N GLY A 68 -6.10 9.24 -17.22
CA GLY A 68 -5.88 10.31 -16.24
C GLY A 68 -6.21 11.72 -16.74
N SER A 69 -6.68 11.90 -17.99
CA SER A 69 -6.92 13.22 -18.57
C SER A 69 -8.08 13.98 -17.93
N LYS A 70 -8.99 13.25 -17.30
CA LYS A 70 -10.18 13.80 -16.65
C LYS A 70 -10.26 13.30 -15.21
N ILE A 71 -10.22 14.25 -14.25
CA ILE A 71 -10.41 13.98 -12.82
C ILE A 71 -11.56 14.86 -12.34
N GLU A 72 -12.60 14.27 -11.74
CA GLU A 72 -13.81 14.99 -11.34
C GLU A 72 -14.14 14.75 -9.86
N HIS A 73 -14.40 15.82 -9.14
CA HIS A 73 -14.94 15.78 -7.78
C HIS A 73 -16.36 15.21 -7.77
N ILE A 74 -16.65 14.33 -6.80
CA ILE A 74 -17.98 13.70 -6.65
C ILE A 74 -18.65 14.17 -5.35
N ASN A 75 -18.04 13.94 -4.19
CA ASN A 75 -18.62 14.27 -2.89
C ASN A 75 -17.54 14.57 -1.87
N THR A 76 -17.88 15.37 -0.86
CA THR A 76 -17.00 15.65 0.30
C THR A 76 -17.76 15.42 1.59
N HIS A 77 -17.13 14.76 2.55
CA HIS A 77 -17.66 14.41 3.86
C HIS A 77 -16.68 14.80 4.97
N GLU A 78 -17.17 15.46 6.01
CA GLU A 78 -16.43 15.69 7.25
C GLU A 78 -16.54 14.43 8.12
N TYR A 79 -15.43 13.71 8.35
CA TYR A 79 -15.45 12.52 9.21
C TYR A 79 -15.11 12.84 10.67
N SER A 80 -14.39 13.96 10.92
CA SER A 80 -14.02 14.37 12.27
C SER A 80 -13.83 15.88 12.36
N THR A 81 -14.09 16.45 13.52
CA THR A 81 -13.78 17.86 13.82
C THR A 81 -12.28 18.15 13.88
N ARG A 82 -11.45 17.11 14.02
CA ARG A 82 -9.99 17.13 13.83
C ARG A 82 -9.54 15.80 13.25
N GLY A 83 -8.74 15.81 12.17
CA GLY A 83 -8.29 14.57 11.50
C GLY A 83 -6.93 14.74 10.86
N ARG A 84 -5.92 14.05 11.42
CA ARG A 84 -4.51 14.09 10.98
C ARG A 84 -3.93 12.69 10.90
N TRP A 85 -2.81 12.56 10.17
CA TRP A 85 -2.04 11.32 10.07
C TRP A 85 -2.90 10.10 9.77
N ALA A 86 -3.83 10.26 8.83
CA ALA A 86 -4.77 9.21 8.47
C ALA A 86 -4.09 8.08 7.71
N SER A 87 -4.47 6.84 8.03
CA SER A 87 -4.21 5.65 7.23
C SER A 87 -5.54 5.05 6.81
N PHE A 88 -5.76 4.92 5.50
CA PHE A 88 -7.06 4.62 4.90
C PHE A 88 -6.95 3.40 3.99
N MET A 89 -7.85 2.42 4.17
CA MET A 89 -7.84 1.19 3.37
C MET A 89 -9.23 0.60 3.18
N LYS A 90 -9.35 -0.27 2.17
CA LYS A 90 -10.57 -1.01 1.84
C LYS A 90 -10.67 -2.29 2.66
N ILE A 91 -11.83 -2.58 3.23
CA ILE A 91 -12.15 -3.84 3.93
C ILE A 91 -12.78 -4.86 2.98
N SER A 92 -13.82 -4.45 2.28
CA SER A 92 -14.60 -5.26 1.35
C SER A 92 -15.25 -4.34 0.30
N PRO A 93 -16.01 -4.83 -0.68
CA PRO A 93 -16.76 -3.95 -1.55
C PRO A 93 -17.57 -2.92 -0.75
N ASN A 94 -17.35 -1.64 -1.01
CA ASN A 94 -18.02 -0.51 -0.35
C ASN A 94 -17.70 -0.29 1.14
N ILE A 95 -16.91 -1.14 1.80
CA ILE A 95 -16.56 -0.99 3.22
C ILE A 95 -15.09 -0.62 3.35
N PHE A 96 -14.82 0.40 4.15
CA PHE A 96 -13.51 1.01 4.33
C PHE A 96 -13.23 1.22 5.80
N VAL A 97 -11.95 1.27 6.16
CA VAL A 97 -11.48 1.62 7.50
C VAL A 97 -10.45 2.74 7.42
N ILE A 98 -10.55 3.69 8.33
CA ILE A 98 -9.60 4.78 8.51
C ILE A 98 -9.13 4.81 9.96
N ALA A 99 -7.81 4.87 10.16
CA ALA A 99 -7.20 5.18 11.45
C ALA A 99 -6.62 6.60 11.39
N TYR A 100 -6.85 7.43 12.40
CA TYR A 100 -6.42 8.83 12.38
C TYR A 100 -6.21 9.40 13.79
N SER A 101 -5.53 10.55 13.86
CA SER A 101 -5.46 11.36 15.08
C SER A 101 -6.60 12.38 15.08
N GLY A 102 -7.42 12.33 16.11
CA GLY A 102 -8.59 13.18 16.31
C GLY A 102 -8.36 14.35 17.24
N VAL A 103 -9.42 14.74 17.97
CA VAL A 103 -9.37 15.80 19.00
C VAL A 103 -8.36 15.42 20.08
N ASP A 104 -7.61 16.40 20.58
CA ASP A 104 -6.56 16.27 21.60
C ASP A 104 -5.41 15.31 21.21
N ASP A 105 -5.28 15.03 19.90
CA ASP A 105 -4.39 14.04 19.28
C ASP A 105 -4.72 12.58 19.63
N ASP A 106 -5.90 12.32 20.21
CA ASP A 106 -6.37 10.97 20.51
C ASP A 106 -6.49 10.10 19.25
N GLY A 107 -6.28 8.80 19.41
CA GLY A 107 -6.30 7.85 18.30
C GLY A 107 -7.68 7.27 18.04
N TYR A 108 -8.18 7.40 16.82
CA TYR A 108 -9.45 6.84 16.38
C TYR A 108 -9.28 5.85 15.22
N ILE A 109 -10.18 4.88 15.18
CA ILE A 109 -10.37 3.99 14.04
C ILE A 109 -11.86 3.92 13.73
N GLU A 110 -12.23 4.11 12.46
CA GLU A 110 -13.63 4.17 12.04
C GLU A 110 -13.85 3.38 10.77
N THR A 111 -15.04 2.80 10.62
CA THR A 111 -15.47 2.12 9.40
C THR A 111 -16.52 2.92 8.65
N TYR A 112 -16.47 2.86 7.33
CA TYR A 112 -17.34 3.61 6.43
C TYR A 112 -17.90 2.72 5.33
N ASN A 113 -19.14 3.00 4.92
CA ASN A 113 -19.69 2.57 3.65
C ASN A 113 -19.57 3.72 2.64
N ILE A 114 -18.87 3.47 1.53
CA ILE A 114 -18.77 4.40 0.39
C ILE A 114 -19.44 3.72 -0.80
N SER A 115 -20.46 4.35 -1.40
CA SER A 115 -21.13 3.79 -2.57
C SER A 115 -20.20 3.69 -3.78
N ASN A 116 -20.43 2.73 -4.68
CA ASN A 116 -19.61 2.50 -5.89
C ASN A 116 -19.49 3.74 -6.78
N ASP A 117 -20.49 4.62 -6.78
CA ASP A 117 -20.50 5.88 -7.52
C ASP A 117 -19.92 7.07 -6.70
N GLY A 118 -19.40 6.80 -5.53
CA GLY A 118 -18.77 7.79 -4.63
C GLY A 118 -19.71 8.83 -4.01
N LYS A 119 -21.02 8.82 -4.34
CA LYS A 119 -21.95 9.87 -3.91
C LYS A 119 -22.36 9.79 -2.46
N THR A 120 -22.27 8.61 -1.86
CA THR A 120 -22.66 8.41 -0.45
C THR A 120 -21.46 7.96 0.34
N ILE A 121 -21.16 8.66 1.44
CA ILE A 121 -20.18 8.29 2.45
C ILE A 121 -20.92 8.24 3.78
N LYS A 122 -20.94 7.08 4.44
CA LYS A 122 -21.67 6.88 5.69
C LYS A 122 -20.81 6.12 6.69
N ARG A 123 -20.58 6.70 7.87
CA ARG A 123 -19.94 6.01 9.00
C ARG A 123 -20.80 4.86 9.47
N ILE A 124 -20.16 3.72 9.73
CA ILE A 124 -20.78 2.49 10.27
C ILE A 124 -20.48 2.40 11.76
N LYS A 125 -19.19 2.40 12.13
CA LYS A 125 -18.71 2.20 13.50
C LYS A 125 -17.54 3.13 13.76
N ASP A 126 -17.34 3.49 15.01
CA ASP A 126 -16.19 4.23 15.54
C ASP A 126 -15.64 3.56 16.79
N TYR A 127 -14.34 3.70 17.00
CA TYR A 127 -13.62 3.20 18.17
C TYR A 127 -12.44 4.13 18.47
N GLU A 128 -12.32 4.56 19.72
CA GLU A 128 -11.18 5.30 20.21
C GLU A 128 -10.13 4.33 20.75
N HIS A 129 -9.06 4.13 19.95
CA HIS A 129 -8.02 3.14 20.26
C HIS A 129 -6.94 3.66 21.22
N ASP A 130 -6.80 4.98 21.34
CA ASP A 130 -5.89 5.62 22.30
C ASP A 130 -6.42 6.97 22.75
N LYS A 131 -6.63 7.14 24.08
CA LYS A 131 -7.18 8.34 24.69
C LYS A 131 -6.15 9.41 25.04
N SER A 132 -4.92 9.23 24.62
CA SER A 132 -3.83 10.14 24.94
C SER A 132 -3.13 10.67 23.70
N GLN A 133 -2.89 9.78 22.71
CA GLN A 133 -2.22 10.14 21.47
C GLN A 133 -2.35 9.00 20.46
N GLY A 134 -2.66 9.32 19.20
CA GLY A 134 -2.75 8.35 18.10
C GLY A 134 -2.22 8.96 16.80
N THR A 135 -0.92 9.26 16.74
CA THR A 135 -0.30 9.95 15.61
C THR A 135 0.52 9.01 14.74
N TYR A 136 0.82 9.41 13.49
CA TYR A 136 1.65 8.65 12.55
C TYR A 136 1.13 7.24 12.27
N ASN A 137 -0.17 7.14 11.98
CA ASN A 137 -0.87 5.87 11.80
C ASN A 137 -0.45 5.17 10.50
N SER A 138 -0.17 3.85 10.58
CA SER A 138 0.05 2.95 9.44
C SER A 138 -0.72 1.67 9.69
N LEU A 139 -1.86 1.50 9.01
CA LEU A 139 -2.81 0.40 9.16
C LEU A 139 -2.64 -0.61 8.03
N HIS A 140 -2.61 -1.91 8.38
CA HIS A 140 -2.51 -3.01 7.44
C HIS A 140 -3.46 -4.16 7.81
N ARG A 141 -3.90 -4.88 6.77
CA ARG A 141 -4.65 -6.12 6.93
C ARG A 141 -3.71 -7.28 7.25
N VAL A 142 -4.06 -8.08 8.26
CA VAL A 142 -3.37 -9.34 8.61
C VAL A 142 -4.06 -10.52 7.93
N ASP A 143 -5.40 -10.59 8.05
CA ASP A 143 -6.24 -11.61 7.40
C ASP A 143 -7.65 -11.06 7.11
N TRP A 144 -8.71 -11.91 7.10
CA TRP A 144 -10.07 -11.50 6.73
C TRP A 144 -10.63 -10.38 7.55
N ASN A 145 -10.46 -10.45 8.87
CA ASN A 145 -11.02 -9.54 9.84
C ASN A 145 -9.97 -8.98 10.80
N THR A 146 -8.74 -9.49 10.79
CA THR A 146 -7.67 -9.00 11.65
C THR A 146 -6.85 -7.92 10.94
N TYR A 147 -6.64 -6.81 11.64
CA TYR A 147 -5.86 -5.66 11.18
C TYR A 147 -4.79 -5.32 12.21
N VAL A 148 -3.67 -4.79 11.75
CA VAL A 148 -2.59 -4.28 12.60
C VAL A 148 -2.35 -2.81 12.31
N LEU A 149 -2.29 -2.00 13.38
CA LEU A 149 -2.02 -0.56 13.34
C LEU A 149 -0.70 -0.27 14.05
N ALA A 150 0.24 0.36 13.33
CA ALA A 150 1.41 0.99 13.93
C ALA A 150 1.11 2.49 14.13
N TYR A 151 1.44 3.03 15.32
CA TYR A 151 1.20 4.44 15.63
C TYR A 151 2.13 4.94 16.74
N ALA A 152 2.21 6.27 16.94
CA ALA A 152 2.82 6.87 18.11
C ALA A 152 1.73 7.21 19.12
N GLY A 153 1.80 6.60 20.29
CA GLY A 153 0.89 6.76 21.42
C GLY A 153 1.40 7.74 22.47
N SER A 154 0.91 7.61 23.69
CA SER A 154 1.26 8.47 24.82
C SER A 154 2.76 8.64 24.96
N GLY A 155 3.23 9.88 25.13
CA GLY A 155 4.66 10.19 25.22
C GLY A 155 5.42 10.08 23.90
N ASN A 156 4.76 9.92 22.78
CA ASN A 156 5.27 9.55 21.48
C ASN A 156 5.82 8.11 21.41
N ASP A 157 5.51 7.24 22.36
CA ASP A 157 5.96 5.86 22.37
C ASP A 157 5.36 5.09 21.18
N GLY A 158 6.12 4.14 20.63
CA GLY A 158 5.68 3.37 19.46
C GLY A 158 4.86 2.15 19.87
N TYR A 159 3.65 2.04 19.32
CA TYR A 159 2.74 0.93 19.57
C TYR A 159 2.38 0.19 18.28
N LEU A 160 2.13 -1.11 18.42
CA LEU A 160 1.35 -1.91 17.49
C LEU A 160 0.09 -2.38 18.21
N LYS A 161 -1.08 -2.20 17.60
CA LYS A 161 -2.33 -2.77 18.06
C LYS A 161 -2.96 -3.62 16.99
N THR A 162 -3.61 -4.72 17.38
CA THR A 162 -4.42 -5.53 16.48
C THR A 162 -5.90 -5.35 16.77
N PHE A 163 -6.71 -5.39 15.70
CA PHE A 163 -8.16 -5.22 15.75
C PHE A 163 -8.83 -6.31 14.94
N ASP A 164 -9.96 -6.80 15.44
CA ASP A 164 -10.92 -7.56 14.65
C ASP A 164 -12.00 -6.61 14.12
N ILE A 165 -12.15 -6.59 12.79
CA ILE A 165 -13.13 -5.78 12.07
C ILE A 165 -13.79 -6.68 11.03
N PRO A 166 -15.08 -7.04 11.18
CA PRO A 166 -15.77 -7.89 10.22
C PRO A 166 -15.88 -7.23 8.84
N LEU A 167 -16.06 -8.03 7.79
CA LEU A 167 -16.10 -7.55 6.39
C LEU A 167 -17.19 -6.52 6.11
N ASP A 168 -18.25 -6.47 6.91
CA ASP A 168 -19.32 -5.47 6.84
C ASP A 168 -19.02 -4.19 7.64
N GLY A 169 -17.90 -4.15 8.36
CA GLY A 169 -17.47 -3.03 9.18
C GLY A 169 -18.33 -2.74 10.39
N SER A 170 -19.23 -3.66 10.79
CA SER A 170 -20.26 -3.43 11.82
C SER A 170 -19.69 -3.32 13.23
N ASP A 171 -18.48 -3.80 13.47
CA ASP A 171 -17.82 -3.73 14.78
C ASP A 171 -16.30 -3.47 14.64
N ILE A 172 -15.67 -3.02 15.73
CA ILE A 172 -14.22 -2.82 15.87
C ILE A 172 -13.85 -3.27 17.28
N GLU A 173 -13.12 -4.37 17.39
CA GLU A 173 -12.65 -4.91 18.66
C GLU A 173 -11.12 -4.85 18.74
N GLU A 174 -10.56 -4.20 19.77
CA GLU A 174 -9.13 -4.26 20.04
C GLU A 174 -8.76 -5.61 20.63
N VAL A 175 -7.82 -6.33 19.97
CA VAL A 175 -7.43 -7.69 20.38
C VAL A 175 -6.20 -7.66 21.24
N LYS A 176 -5.10 -7.02 20.77
CA LYS A 176 -3.80 -6.96 21.46
C LYS A 176 -3.12 -5.62 21.25
N SER A 177 -2.23 -5.30 22.19
CA SER A 177 -1.33 -4.15 22.12
C SER A 177 0.09 -4.58 22.46
N LEU A 178 1.07 -4.03 21.73
CA LEU A 178 2.50 -4.18 21.97
C LEU A 178 3.18 -2.82 21.87
N GLU A 179 3.81 -2.38 22.94
CA GLU A 179 4.76 -1.27 22.89
C GLU A 179 6.07 -1.76 22.29
N HIS A 180 6.46 -1.21 21.15
CA HIS A 180 7.68 -1.60 20.46
C HIS A 180 8.81 -0.56 20.58
N ASP A 181 8.50 0.63 21.09
CA ASP A 181 9.45 1.72 21.33
C ASP A 181 8.95 2.59 22.47
N GLY A 182 9.59 2.54 23.62
CA GLY A 182 9.14 3.22 24.85
C GLY A 182 9.58 4.68 25.00
N TRP A 183 10.11 5.32 23.92
CA TRP A 183 10.56 6.72 24.00
C TRP A 183 10.25 7.54 22.77
N ASN A 184 10.13 6.91 21.60
CA ASN A 184 9.78 7.62 20.37
C ASN A 184 9.40 6.61 19.29
N GLY A 185 8.19 6.64 18.80
CA GLY A 185 7.66 5.78 17.75
C GLY A 185 7.03 6.56 16.59
N ASN A 186 7.64 7.68 16.22
CA ASN A 186 7.13 8.59 15.23
C ASN A 186 7.43 8.14 13.80
N HIS A 187 6.69 8.67 12.83
CA HIS A 187 6.89 8.41 11.41
C HIS A 187 6.83 6.92 11.05
N ASN A 188 5.83 6.21 11.61
CA ASN A 188 5.61 4.80 11.29
C ASN A 188 5.28 4.62 9.82
N SER A 189 5.92 3.65 9.20
CA SER A 189 5.58 3.12 7.90
C SER A 189 5.74 1.62 7.91
N MET A 190 4.67 0.90 7.61
CA MET A 190 4.62 -0.54 7.70
C MET A 190 4.26 -1.17 6.35
N THR A 191 4.79 -2.36 6.06
CA THR A 191 4.36 -3.21 4.95
C THR A 191 4.44 -4.68 5.34
N GLU A 192 3.73 -5.53 4.62
CA GLU A 192 3.74 -6.98 4.83
C GLU A 192 4.99 -7.61 4.20
N LEU A 193 5.60 -8.57 4.89
CA LEU A 193 6.68 -9.43 4.38
C LEU A 193 6.10 -10.67 3.68
N SER A 194 5.24 -11.37 4.40
CA SER A 194 4.50 -12.56 4.01
C SER A 194 3.31 -12.72 4.95
N PRO A 195 2.42 -13.70 4.75
CA PRO A 195 1.30 -13.92 5.65
C PRO A 195 1.71 -13.93 7.12
N ASN A 196 1.12 -13.04 7.92
CA ASN A 196 1.39 -12.86 9.35
C ASN A 196 2.72 -12.19 9.71
N TYR A 197 3.57 -11.82 8.76
CA TYR A 197 4.86 -11.18 9.01
C TYR A 197 4.89 -9.76 8.43
N PHE A 198 5.35 -8.81 9.23
CA PHE A 198 5.35 -7.38 8.90
C PHE A 198 6.69 -6.75 9.21
N VAL A 199 7.03 -5.71 8.45
CA VAL A 199 8.12 -4.80 8.77
C VAL A 199 7.55 -3.41 9.00
N ASN A 200 8.00 -2.75 10.08
CA ASN A 200 7.72 -1.35 10.38
C ASN A 200 9.02 -0.56 10.50
N THR A 201 9.02 0.65 9.95
CA THR A 201 10.09 1.62 10.14
C THR A 201 9.57 2.78 10.97
N ASN A 202 10.38 3.29 11.89
CA ASN A 202 10.01 4.45 12.70
C ASN A 202 11.27 5.27 13.12
N TYR A 203 11.05 6.52 13.44
CA TYR A 203 12.00 7.29 14.24
C TYR A 203 11.81 6.90 15.70
N GLY A 204 12.89 6.48 16.37
CA GLY A 204 12.81 5.93 17.71
C GLY A 204 14.05 6.13 18.54
N TYR A 205 13.93 5.75 19.83
CA TYR A 205 15.04 5.73 20.78
C TYR A 205 15.03 4.39 21.53
N GLN A 206 16.02 3.55 21.32
CA GLN A 206 16.00 2.18 21.83
C GLN A 206 17.27 1.76 22.56
N GLN A 207 17.12 0.72 23.37
CA GLN A 207 18.22 -0.10 23.85
C GLN A 207 18.58 -1.17 22.83
N TYR A 208 19.86 -1.32 22.55
CA TYR A 208 20.40 -2.42 21.75
C TYR A 208 21.47 -3.14 22.56
N ASN A 209 21.34 -4.45 22.75
CA ASN A 209 22.21 -5.27 23.59
C ASN A 209 22.39 -4.70 25.03
N GLY A 210 21.31 -4.20 25.63
CA GLY A 210 21.33 -3.64 26.99
C GLY A 210 21.89 -2.22 27.11
N ASN A 211 22.39 -1.63 26.04
CA ASN A 211 22.91 -0.26 26.03
C ASN A 211 21.93 0.69 25.33
N TRP A 212 21.78 1.90 25.85
CA TRP A 212 21.07 2.97 25.20
C TRP A 212 21.84 3.44 23.95
N VAL A 213 21.25 3.25 22.77
CA VAL A 213 21.91 3.55 21.48
C VAL A 213 21.52 4.92 20.93
N GLY A 214 20.60 5.62 21.59
CA GLY A 214 20.16 6.96 21.20
C GLY A 214 19.11 6.97 20.08
N TYR A 215 18.73 8.17 19.70
CA TYR A 215 17.75 8.43 18.62
C TYR A 215 18.25 7.96 17.27
N GLY A 216 17.33 7.48 16.43
CA GLY A 216 17.67 7.04 15.08
C GLY A 216 16.49 6.51 14.27
N GLY A 217 16.76 6.21 13.02
CA GLY A 217 15.86 5.44 12.18
C GLY A 217 15.95 3.95 12.50
N TRP A 218 14.83 3.34 12.84
CA TRP A 218 14.73 1.92 13.17
C TRP A 218 13.87 1.17 12.16
N ILE A 219 14.25 -0.05 11.87
CA ILE A 219 13.50 -1.02 11.09
C ILE A 219 13.30 -2.27 11.94
N LYS A 220 12.09 -2.77 12.04
CA LYS A 220 11.68 -3.83 12.96
C LYS A 220 10.78 -4.81 12.27
N THR A 221 10.94 -6.10 12.50
CA THR A 221 10.06 -7.13 11.99
C THR A 221 9.19 -7.72 13.09
N PHE A 222 7.96 -8.08 12.73
CA PHE A 222 6.94 -8.58 13.65
C PHE A 222 6.20 -9.77 13.03
N LYS A 223 5.74 -10.66 13.90
CA LYS A 223 4.74 -11.67 13.58
C LYS A 223 3.45 -11.31 14.28
N VAL A 224 2.35 -11.36 13.53
CA VAL A 224 0.98 -11.28 14.05
C VAL A 224 0.33 -12.62 13.75
N ASP A 225 -0.02 -13.41 14.78
CA ASP A 225 -0.67 -14.70 14.56
C ASP A 225 -2.18 -14.55 14.27
N ASN A 226 -2.86 -15.64 13.96
CA ASN A 226 -4.30 -15.64 13.62
C ASN A 226 -5.21 -15.23 14.80
N TYR A 227 -4.66 -15.16 16.02
CA TYR A 227 -5.36 -14.69 17.23
C TYR A 227 -5.02 -13.22 17.55
N GLY A 228 -4.36 -12.52 16.63
CA GLY A 228 -3.94 -11.13 16.79
C GLY A 228 -2.77 -10.93 17.77
N ASN A 229 -2.10 -12.00 18.26
CA ASN A 229 -0.94 -11.84 19.13
C ASN A 229 0.24 -11.31 18.34
N ILE A 230 0.93 -10.29 18.89
CA ILE A 230 2.04 -9.60 18.25
C ILE A 230 3.35 -10.04 18.91
N SER A 231 4.32 -10.44 18.10
CA SER A 231 5.68 -10.78 18.55
C SER A 231 6.71 -10.01 17.72
N ARG A 232 7.61 -9.28 18.37
CA ARG A 232 8.77 -8.68 17.71
C ARG A 232 9.81 -9.75 17.43
N LEU A 233 10.31 -9.81 16.19
CA LEU A 233 11.30 -10.79 15.73
C LEU A 233 12.70 -10.19 15.72
N GLN A 234 12.90 -9.15 14.91
CA GLN A 234 14.17 -8.46 14.74
C GLN A 234 14.01 -6.95 14.82
N HIS A 235 15.11 -6.26 15.09
CA HIS A 235 15.22 -4.82 14.95
C HIS A 235 16.63 -4.41 14.62
N THR A 236 16.78 -3.42 13.77
CA THR A 236 18.07 -2.87 13.35
C THR A 236 17.96 -1.35 13.25
N ARG A 237 19.01 -0.67 13.69
CA ARG A 237 19.14 0.78 13.50
C ARG A 237 19.76 1.03 12.13
N PHE A 238 19.01 1.62 11.19
CA PHE A 238 19.53 1.92 9.87
C PHE A 238 20.13 3.33 9.76
N GLU A 239 19.75 4.25 10.67
CA GLU A 239 20.32 5.58 10.81
C GLU A 239 20.59 5.97 12.26
N ASN A 240 21.68 6.70 12.48
CA ASN A 240 22.14 7.08 13.83
C ASN A 240 21.72 8.50 14.26
N THR A 241 20.74 9.08 13.58
CA THR A 241 20.18 10.40 13.87
C THR A 241 18.70 10.41 13.50
N SER A 242 18.00 11.51 13.82
CA SER A 242 16.58 11.67 13.50
C SER A 242 16.28 11.43 12.02
N THR A 243 15.26 10.62 11.77
CA THR A 243 14.71 10.36 10.45
C THR A 243 13.21 10.69 10.44
N GLN A 244 12.68 11.11 9.29
CA GLN A 244 11.30 11.55 9.12
C GLN A 244 10.72 11.09 7.78
N TYR A 245 9.38 11.15 7.65
CA TYR A 245 8.66 10.89 6.41
C TYR A 245 9.01 9.54 5.80
N HIS A 246 8.95 8.50 6.60
CA HIS A 246 9.21 7.13 6.15
C HIS A 246 8.12 6.65 5.20
N SER A 247 8.51 5.97 4.13
CA SER A 247 7.60 5.25 3.24
C SER A 247 8.30 3.99 2.75
N ILE A 248 7.94 2.84 3.34
CA ILE A 248 8.48 1.53 2.99
C ILE A 248 7.52 0.75 2.11
N VAL A 249 8.05 0.13 1.05
CA VAL A 249 7.29 -0.76 0.16
C VAL A 249 8.06 -2.04 -0.10
N LYS A 250 7.34 -3.13 -0.32
CA LYS A 250 7.89 -4.39 -0.80
C LYS A 250 8.11 -4.31 -2.31
N ILE A 251 9.24 -4.78 -2.81
CA ILE A 251 9.60 -4.78 -4.22
C ILE A 251 9.42 -6.16 -4.81
N ASP A 252 10.11 -7.14 -4.25
CA ASP A 252 10.02 -8.55 -4.62
C ASP A 252 9.99 -9.44 -3.36
N GLU A 253 10.25 -10.72 -3.53
CA GLU A 253 10.11 -11.75 -2.49
C GLU A 253 10.74 -11.34 -1.15
N ASP A 254 11.99 -10.82 -1.18
CA ASP A 254 12.78 -10.46 0.00
C ASP A 254 13.31 -9.01 -0.03
N SER A 255 13.02 -8.23 -1.07
CA SER A 255 13.57 -6.89 -1.25
C SER A 255 12.55 -5.81 -0.91
N TYR A 256 13.00 -4.80 -0.18
CA TYR A 256 12.20 -3.67 0.31
C TYR A 256 12.90 -2.36 0.01
N ALA A 257 12.15 -1.32 -0.32
CA ALA A 257 12.65 0.04 -0.46
C ALA A 257 12.00 0.98 0.56
N LEU A 258 12.82 1.81 1.18
CA LEU A 258 12.43 2.84 2.13
C LEU A 258 12.90 4.20 1.64
N SER A 259 11.97 5.11 1.36
CA SER A 259 12.28 6.52 1.23
C SER A 259 12.11 7.22 2.59
N TYR A 260 13.02 8.13 2.91
CA TYR A 260 13.01 8.87 4.17
C TYR A 260 13.86 10.15 4.07
N GLN A 261 13.69 11.02 5.05
CA GLN A 261 14.54 12.19 5.26
C GLN A 261 15.45 11.99 6.47
N MET A 262 16.69 12.42 6.35
CA MET A 262 17.65 12.50 7.47
C MET A 262 18.50 13.77 7.34
N LYS A 263 18.65 14.54 8.41
CA LYS A 263 19.39 15.82 8.40
C LYS A 263 18.99 16.75 7.27
N ASN A 264 17.69 16.83 7.02
CA ASN A 264 17.09 17.63 5.94
C ASN A 264 17.52 17.20 4.50
N VAL A 265 17.89 15.94 4.32
CA VAL A 265 18.24 15.38 3.01
C VAL A 265 17.42 14.10 2.78
N GLY A 266 16.87 13.95 1.58
CA GLY A 266 16.08 12.78 1.18
C GLY A 266 16.95 11.62 0.74
N TYR A 267 16.59 10.42 1.18
CA TYR A 267 17.25 9.16 0.85
C TYR A 267 16.26 8.12 0.34
N LEU A 268 16.75 7.25 -0.53
CA LEU A 268 16.16 5.98 -0.88
C LEU A 268 17.15 4.87 -0.52
N GLN A 269 16.69 3.91 0.29
CA GLN A 269 17.52 2.79 0.76
C GLN A 269 16.78 1.48 0.57
N THR A 270 17.50 0.43 0.18
CA THR A 270 16.95 -0.91 0.03
C THR A 270 17.43 -1.83 1.14
N PHE A 271 16.62 -2.85 1.41
CA PHE A 271 16.87 -3.88 2.42
C PHE A 271 16.50 -5.24 1.86
N THR A 272 17.24 -6.26 2.30
CA THR A 272 16.84 -7.66 2.15
C THR A 272 16.32 -8.15 3.51
N ILE A 273 15.07 -8.65 3.51
CA ILE A 273 14.37 -9.17 4.70
C ILE A 273 13.66 -10.45 4.27
N PRO A 274 14.06 -11.64 4.77
CA PRO A 274 13.38 -12.89 4.45
C PRO A 274 11.90 -12.85 4.85
N ALA A 275 11.09 -13.67 4.20
CA ALA A 275 9.65 -13.76 4.39
C ALA A 275 9.22 -14.00 5.86
N ASP A 276 10.07 -14.68 6.66
CA ASP A 276 9.85 -14.93 8.09
C ASP A 276 10.35 -13.80 9.01
N GLY A 277 10.90 -12.73 8.46
CA GLY A 277 11.42 -11.58 9.21
C GLY A 277 12.63 -11.89 10.11
N SER A 278 13.33 -13.02 9.91
CA SER A 278 14.40 -13.50 10.79
C SER A 278 15.69 -12.68 10.74
N SER A 279 15.89 -11.88 9.69
CA SER A 279 17.05 -10.98 9.55
C SER A 279 16.70 -9.72 8.76
N ILE A 280 17.52 -8.68 8.93
CA ILE A 280 17.39 -7.41 8.21
C ILE A 280 18.78 -7.00 7.72
N THR A 281 18.97 -6.92 6.42
CA THR A 281 20.23 -6.53 5.79
C THR A 281 20.04 -5.25 4.98
N SER A 282 20.85 -4.23 5.24
CA SER A 282 20.91 -3.02 4.41
C SER A 282 21.71 -3.30 3.15
N GLU A 283 21.18 -2.94 1.99
CA GLU A 283 21.80 -3.20 0.69
C GLU A 283 22.34 -1.90 0.06
N SER A 284 21.51 -1.15 -0.62
CA SER A 284 21.89 0.07 -1.34
C SER A 284 21.26 1.31 -0.71
N LYS A 285 21.99 2.43 -0.78
CA LYS A 285 21.49 3.72 -0.28
C LYS A 285 21.94 4.84 -1.22
N GLN A 286 21.01 5.69 -1.61
CA GLN A 286 21.33 6.86 -2.42
C GLN A 286 20.52 8.09 -2.01
N TYR A 287 20.95 9.26 -2.47
CA TYR A 287 20.22 10.51 -2.29
C TYR A 287 19.06 10.59 -3.27
N LEU A 288 17.89 11.01 -2.80
CA LEU A 288 16.78 11.36 -3.70
C LEU A 288 17.13 12.58 -4.56
N PHE A 289 17.90 13.51 -4.00
CA PHE A 289 18.35 14.74 -4.68
C PHE A 289 19.87 14.86 -4.59
N PRO A 290 20.64 14.31 -5.54
CA PRO A 290 22.11 14.30 -5.46
C PRO A 290 22.77 15.68 -5.37
N ASN A 291 22.12 16.73 -5.88
CA ASN A 291 22.63 18.11 -5.84
C ASN A 291 22.40 18.81 -4.49
N ASP A 292 21.57 18.24 -3.60
CA ASP A 292 21.18 18.85 -2.33
C ASP A 292 21.98 18.33 -1.12
N LYS A 293 23.03 17.55 -1.38
CA LYS A 293 23.84 16.84 -0.34
C LYS A 293 24.36 17.72 0.79
N THR A 294 24.59 18.99 0.54
CA THR A 294 25.29 19.87 1.50
C THR A 294 24.42 20.99 2.06
N ASN A 295 23.32 21.34 1.45
CA ASN A 295 22.54 22.54 1.80
C ASN A 295 21.10 22.26 2.28
N GLY A 296 20.75 21.01 2.57
CA GLY A 296 19.54 20.58 3.27
C GLY A 296 18.21 21.22 2.83
N ASN A 297 17.11 20.70 3.29
CA ASN A 297 15.70 20.99 3.00
C ASN A 297 15.10 20.17 1.84
N SER A 298 15.67 19.01 1.52
CA SER A 298 15.07 18.07 0.55
C SER A 298 14.59 16.77 1.21
N GLY A 299 13.76 16.01 0.49
CA GLY A 299 13.26 14.73 0.95
C GLY A 299 12.15 14.81 1.99
N TYR A 300 11.42 15.92 2.03
CA TYR A 300 10.21 16.05 2.83
C TYR A 300 9.03 15.35 2.14
N PHE A 301 8.09 14.86 2.95
CA PHE A 301 6.79 14.35 2.48
C PHE A 301 6.91 13.20 1.47
N ASN A 302 7.80 12.25 1.76
CA ASN A 302 8.02 11.09 0.90
C ASN A 302 6.77 10.21 0.80
N SER A 303 6.53 9.71 -0.40
CA SER A 303 5.59 8.63 -0.67
C SER A 303 6.20 7.73 -1.73
N THR A 304 6.18 6.42 -1.50
CA THR A 304 6.76 5.43 -2.40
C THR A 304 5.65 4.49 -2.85
N LEU A 305 5.59 4.21 -4.15
CA LEU A 305 4.66 3.28 -4.76
C LEU A 305 5.42 2.30 -5.65
N LYS A 306 5.15 1.00 -5.48
CA LYS A 306 5.60 -0.03 -6.41
C LYS A 306 4.81 0.09 -7.72
N ILE A 307 5.50 0.05 -8.85
CA ILE A 307 4.90 0.08 -10.19
C ILE A 307 4.75 -1.35 -10.72
N ASP A 308 5.85 -2.09 -10.73
CA ASP A 308 5.96 -3.46 -11.22
C ASP A 308 7.01 -4.24 -10.41
N SER A 309 7.49 -5.36 -10.92
CA SER A 309 8.42 -6.26 -10.20
C SER A 309 9.78 -5.63 -9.87
N ASP A 310 10.22 -4.61 -10.61
CA ASP A 310 11.55 -4.00 -10.46
C ASP A 310 11.55 -2.47 -10.53
N HIS A 311 10.37 -1.81 -10.63
CA HIS A 311 10.27 -0.35 -10.65
C HIS A 311 9.41 0.20 -9.52
N LEU A 312 9.78 1.39 -9.07
CA LEU A 312 8.99 2.15 -8.10
C LEU A 312 9.00 3.65 -8.43
N LEU A 313 7.93 4.32 -8.00
CA LEU A 313 7.83 5.77 -7.95
C LEU A 313 8.11 6.28 -6.54
N VAL A 314 8.86 7.37 -6.45
CA VAL A 314 9.07 8.12 -5.22
C VAL A 314 8.66 9.56 -5.44
N LYS A 315 7.70 10.04 -4.66
CA LYS A 315 7.34 11.45 -4.56
C LYS A 315 8.12 12.07 -3.41
N ALA A 316 8.70 13.22 -3.61
CA ALA A 316 9.37 13.98 -2.56
C ALA A 316 9.52 15.47 -2.94
N ARG A 317 9.79 16.29 -1.94
CA ARG A 317 10.08 17.71 -2.09
C ARG A 317 11.58 17.96 -2.12
N ASP A 318 12.04 18.83 -3.05
CA ASP A 318 13.43 19.25 -3.11
C ASP A 318 13.73 20.45 -2.19
N ARG A 319 14.94 21.01 -2.26
CA ARG A 319 15.39 22.14 -1.43
C ARG A 319 14.70 23.47 -1.77
N HIS A 320 14.16 23.61 -2.96
CA HIS A 320 13.43 24.82 -3.40
C HIS A 320 11.95 24.74 -3.03
N ALA A 321 11.56 23.67 -2.37
CA ALA A 321 10.21 23.29 -2.03
C ALA A 321 9.40 22.73 -3.21
N ASP A 322 10.02 22.49 -4.36
CA ASP A 322 9.37 21.97 -5.55
C ASP A 322 9.00 20.50 -5.37
N GLY A 323 7.85 20.10 -5.89
CA GLY A 323 7.35 18.72 -5.85
C GLY A 323 7.89 17.90 -7.02
N TRP A 324 8.60 16.82 -6.71
CA TRP A 324 9.17 15.89 -7.68
C TRP A 324 8.61 14.49 -7.52
N VAL A 325 8.38 13.84 -8.65
CA VAL A 325 8.22 12.38 -8.72
C VAL A 325 9.39 11.79 -9.51
N ARG A 326 9.93 10.69 -9.02
CA ARG A 326 11.09 9.99 -9.60
C ARG A 326 10.80 8.51 -9.72
N SER A 327 11.14 7.94 -10.87
CA SER A 327 11.10 6.50 -11.09
C SER A 327 12.48 5.90 -10.86
N TYR A 328 12.51 4.76 -10.18
CA TYR A 328 13.72 4.00 -9.92
C TYR A 328 13.54 2.56 -10.36
N LYS A 329 14.54 2.06 -11.11
CA LYS A 329 14.71 0.65 -11.38
C LYS A 329 15.56 0.00 -10.29
N ILE A 330 15.11 -1.15 -9.83
CA ILE A 330 15.78 -1.96 -8.81
C ILE A 330 16.23 -3.27 -9.45
N SER A 331 17.47 -3.66 -9.23
CA SER A 331 18.02 -4.88 -9.74
C SER A 331 18.94 -5.57 -8.73
N ASN A 332 19.36 -6.81 -9.05
CA ASN A 332 20.20 -7.62 -8.18
C ASN A 332 19.64 -7.80 -6.77
N SER A 333 18.33 -8.10 -6.65
CA SER A 333 17.65 -8.28 -5.36
C SER A 333 17.88 -7.10 -4.41
N GLY A 334 17.56 -5.89 -4.87
CA GLY A 334 17.67 -4.67 -4.06
C GLY A 334 19.06 -4.02 -4.01
N LYS A 335 20.11 -4.65 -4.55
CA LYS A 335 21.50 -4.15 -4.41
C LYS A 335 21.84 -3.00 -5.35
N THR A 336 21.06 -2.79 -6.40
CA THR A 336 21.29 -1.72 -7.37
C THR A 336 20.05 -0.88 -7.54
N LEU A 337 20.19 0.43 -7.34
CA LEU A 337 19.16 1.44 -7.56
C LEU A 337 19.61 2.33 -8.72
N THR A 338 18.78 2.47 -9.74
CA THR A 338 19.04 3.34 -10.89
C THR A 338 17.87 4.28 -11.08
N GLU A 339 18.10 5.59 -11.05
CA GLU A 339 17.08 6.57 -11.43
C GLU A 339 16.86 6.51 -12.94
N ASP A 340 15.62 6.21 -13.35
CA ASP A 340 15.24 6.16 -14.76
C ASP A 340 14.67 7.51 -15.22
N TRP A 341 13.73 8.05 -14.44
CA TRP A 341 12.95 9.23 -14.79
C TRP A 341 12.67 10.10 -13.60
N LYS A 342 12.46 11.38 -13.91
CA LYS A 342 11.98 12.37 -12.96
C LYS A 342 11.10 13.40 -13.65
N LEU A 343 10.12 13.90 -12.92
CA LEU A 343 9.23 14.98 -13.33
C LEU A 343 9.00 15.89 -12.14
N GLU A 344 9.18 17.18 -12.38
CA GLU A 344 8.70 18.25 -11.51
C GLU A 344 7.20 18.42 -11.75
N PHE A 345 6.38 17.98 -10.80
CA PHE A 345 4.93 18.08 -10.93
C PHE A 345 4.35 19.30 -10.24
N GLU A 346 5.08 19.91 -9.29
CA GLU A 346 4.69 21.11 -8.58
C GLU A 346 5.89 22.06 -8.41
N PRO A 347 5.99 23.11 -9.26
CA PRO A 347 7.14 24.03 -9.26
C PRO A 347 7.00 25.21 -8.28
N THR A 348 5.86 25.35 -7.57
CA THR A 348 5.60 26.54 -6.76
C THR A 348 5.69 26.32 -5.26
N SER A 349 5.78 25.15 -4.79
CA SER A 349 5.98 24.64 -3.43
C SER A 349 5.04 23.49 -3.11
N LEU A 350 5.62 22.38 -2.73
CA LEU A 350 4.92 21.24 -2.15
C LEU A 350 4.81 21.44 -0.64
N ASP A 351 3.59 21.53 -0.12
CA ASP A 351 3.30 21.55 1.31
C ASP A 351 2.91 20.14 1.81
N TRP A 352 2.47 20.03 3.02
CA TRP A 352 2.22 18.78 3.76
C TRP A 352 1.45 17.71 2.99
N SER A 353 2.12 16.63 2.60
CA SER A 353 1.48 15.39 2.12
C SER A 353 2.04 14.19 2.89
N TRP A 354 1.28 13.09 2.96
CA TRP A 354 1.62 11.94 3.78
C TRP A 354 2.02 10.71 2.95
N GLU A 355 2.29 9.61 3.62
CA GLU A 355 2.89 8.38 3.14
C GLU A 355 2.19 7.71 1.93
N LYS A 356 0.85 7.72 1.89
CA LYS A 356 0.06 7.07 0.83
C LYS A 356 -0.54 8.07 -0.16
N ALA A 357 0.23 9.03 -0.59
CA ALA A 357 -0.19 10.08 -1.50
C ALA A 357 -0.04 9.71 -2.98
N LEU A 358 0.78 8.69 -3.31
CA LEU A 358 0.86 8.07 -4.63
C LEU A 358 -0.13 6.92 -4.73
N PHE A 359 -0.85 6.83 -5.84
CA PHE A 359 -1.79 5.75 -6.14
C PHE A 359 -1.82 5.44 -7.63
N GLN A 360 -2.27 4.26 -8.00
CA GLN A 360 -2.41 3.86 -9.39
C GLN A 360 -3.86 4.07 -9.85
N ILE A 361 -4.04 4.64 -11.04
CA ILE A 361 -5.34 4.87 -11.68
C ILE A 361 -5.60 3.76 -12.70
N ASP A 362 -4.63 3.52 -13.57
CA ASP A 362 -4.62 2.41 -14.54
C ASP A 362 -3.17 1.99 -14.80
N LYS A 363 -2.92 1.04 -15.69
CA LYS A 363 -1.62 0.39 -15.93
C LYS A 363 -0.42 1.35 -15.98
N ASP A 364 -0.52 2.40 -16.79
CA ASP A 364 0.54 3.40 -16.99
C ASP A 364 0.15 4.77 -16.40
N THR A 365 -0.95 4.85 -15.66
CA THR A 365 -1.51 6.09 -15.15
C THR A 365 -1.52 6.09 -13.62
N TYR A 366 -0.88 7.09 -13.04
CA TYR A 366 -0.71 7.23 -11.60
C TYR A 366 -1.26 8.57 -11.13
N GLY A 367 -1.70 8.61 -9.88
CA GLY A 367 -2.17 9.82 -9.22
C GLY A 367 -1.26 10.26 -8.09
N ILE A 368 -1.18 11.55 -7.86
CA ILE A 368 -0.52 12.18 -6.70
C ILE A 368 -1.52 13.08 -6.01
N ALA A 369 -1.80 12.82 -4.73
CA ALA A 369 -2.50 13.77 -3.87
C ALA A 369 -1.48 14.58 -3.06
N TYR A 370 -1.65 15.90 -2.99
CA TYR A 370 -0.71 16.80 -2.31
C TYR A 370 -1.37 18.12 -1.92
N SER A 371 -0.68 18.90 -1.09
CA SER A 371 -0.98 20.31 -0.84
C SER A 371 -0.01 21.19 -1.62
N ASP A 372 -0.51 22.22 -2.27
CA ASP A 372 0.29 23.22 -2.93
C ASP A 372 0.74 24.37 -1.99
N ASN A 373 1.32 25.42 -2.56
CA ASN A 373 1.83 26.59 -1.82
C ASN A 373 0.76 27.34 -1.00
N SER A 374 -0.49 27.29 -1.45
CA SER A 374 -1.62 27.90 -0.73
C SER A 374 -2.19 26.99 0.37
N SER A 375 -1.66 25.80 0.51
CA SER A 375 -2.17 24.67 1.27
C SER A 375 -3.41 24.00 0.64
N ASP A 376 -3.79 24.37 -0.60
CA ASP A 376 -4.93 23.82 -1.30
C ASP A 376 -4.70 22.33 -1.61
N GLY A 377 -5.77 21.54 -1.51
CA GLY A 377 -5.70 20.11 -1.80
C GLY A 377 -5.77 19.83 -3.30
N GLN A 378 -4.74 19.22 -3.85
CA GLN A 378 -4.56 18.95 -5.27
C GLN A 378 -4.41 17.46 -5.57
N ILE A 379 -4.95 17.02 -6.70
CA ILE A 379 -4.63 15.72 -7.32
C ILE A 379 -4.08 16.01 -8.71
N LYS A 380 -2.94 15.41 -9.05
CA LYS A 380 -2.41 15.36 -10.42
C LYS A 380 -2.32 13.91 -10.88
N SER A 381 -2.60 13.67 -12.15
CA SER A 381 -2.35 12.40 -12.81
C SER A 381 -1.09 12.46 -13.66
N LEU A 382 -0.41 11.33 -13.74
CA LEU A 382 0.84 11.13 -14.45
C LEU A 382 0.72 9.91 -15.33
N ASN A 383 1.25 9.96 -16.56
CA ASN A 383 1.49 8.75 -17.35
C ASN A 383 2.98 8.40 -17.27
N LEU A 384 3.25 7.16 -16.94
CA LEU A 384 4.59 6.57 -16.93
C LEU A 384 4.56 5.27 -17.74
N ILE A 385 5.28 5.26 -18.85
CA ILE A 385 5.43 4.07 -19.68
C ILE A 385 6.77 3.41 -19.32
N THR A 386 6.72 2.20 -18.80
CA THR A 386 7.87 1.33 -18.51
C THR A 386 7.91 0.15 -19.47
N GLU A 387 9.03 -0.55 -19.56
CA GLU A 387 9.14 -1.85 -20.24
C GLU A 387 9.23 -2.95 -19.19
N ASP A 388 8.29 -3.86 -19.16
CA ASP A 388 8.29 -5.04 -18.29
C ASP A 388 8.10 -6.32 -19.11
N ASN A 389 8.90 -7.34 -18.82
CA ASN A 389 8.81 -8.68 -19.42
C ASN A 389 8.58 -9.76 -18.34
N THR A 390 8.31 -9.36 -17.12
CA THR A 390 8.03 -10.26 -16.00
C THR A 390 6.58 -10.66 -16.03
N LYS A 391 6.29 -11.95 -15.86
CA LYS A 391 4.91 -12.43 -15.80
C LYS A 391 4.33 -12.27 -14.41
N PRO A 392 3.03 -11.89 -14.29
CA PRO A 392 2.37 -11.92 -13.00
C PRO A 392 2.27 -13.34 -12.44
N LYS A 393 2.49 -13.47 -11.14
CA LYS A 393 2.45 -14.74 -10.41
C LYS A 393 1.81 -14.56 -9.03
N PHE A 394 1.34 -15.65 -8.47
CA PHE A 394 0.97 -15.69 -7.05
C PHE A 394 2.24 -15.53 -6.20
N GLU A 395 2.34 -14.47 -5.45
CA GLU A 395 3.43 -14.26 -4.52
C GLU A 395 3.24 -15.13 -3.28
N TYR A 396 2.03 -15.06 -2.69
CA TYR A 396 1.60 -15.99 -1.66
C TYR A 396 0.07 -16.15 -1.68
N ILE A 397 -0.39 -17.20 -1.00
CA ILE A 397 -1.80 -17.44 -0.74
C ILE A 397 -1.99 -17.73 0.74
N LYS A 398 -2.98 -17.08 1.36
CA LYS A 398 -3.38 -17.32 2.75
C LYS A 398 -4.82 -17.84 2.79
N PHE A 399 -5.07 -18.85 3.59
CA PHE A 399 -6.38 -19.45 3.77
C PHE A 399 -6.93 -19.13 5.16
N SER A 400 -8.26 -18.94 5.28
CA SER A 400 -8.95 -18.84 6.57
C SER A 400 -9.00 -20.21 7.26
N GLU A 401 -9.08 -20.23 8.60
CA GLU A 401 -9.14 -21.48 9.38
C GLU A 401 -10.39 -22.32 9.06
N ASP A 402 -11.49 -21.66 8.70
CA ASP A 402 -12.74 -22.32 8.29
C ASP A 402 -12.72 -22.79 6.84
N ASN A 403 -11.64 -22.55 6.10
CA ASN A 403 -11.42 -22.87 4.69
C ASN A 403 -12.45 -22.24 3.73
N THR A 404 -13.16 -21.19 4.13
CA THR A 404 -14.17 -20.55 3.28
C THR A 404 -13.63 -19.34 2.53
N HIS A 405 -12.50 -18.79 2.97
CA HIS A 405 -11.93 -17.59 2.40
C HIS A 405 -10.45 -17.79 2.05
N MET A 406 -9.99 -17.04 1.05
CA MET A 406 -8.63 -17.08 0.54
C MET A 406 -8.15 -15.68 0.15
N ILE A 407 -6.96 -15.30 0.58
CA ILE A 407 -6.23 -14.16 0.07
C ILE A 407 -5.23 -14.66 -0.96
N VAL A 408 -5.28 -14.10 -2.16
CA VAL A 408 -4.25 -14.30 -3.19
C VAL A 408 -3.53 -12.97 -3.37
N GLN A 409 -2.25 -12.91 -3.03
CA GLN A 409 -1.37 -11.79 -3.29
C GLN A 409 -0.65 -12.02 -4.61
N MET A 410 -0.73 -11.06 -5.53
CA MET A 410 0.05 -11.05 -6.75
C MET A 410 1.39 -10.33 -6.51
N ASN A 411 2.41 -10.70 -7.28
CA ASN A 411 3.71 -10.00 -7.26
C ASN A 411 3.64 -8.57 -7.81
N GLU A 412 2.57 -8.25 -8.55
CA GLU A 412 2.35 -6.97 -9.21
C GLU A 412 0.87 -6.74 -9.50
N GLN A 413 0.50 -5.56 -9.96
CA GLN A 413 -0.88 -5.26 -10.33
C GLN A 413 -1.29 -6.05 -11.59
N THR A 414 -2.51 -6.57 -11.58
CA THR A 414 -3.01 -7.40 -12.66
C THR A 414 -4.35 -6.93 -13.23
N PHE A 415 -4.57 -7.30 -14.51
CA PHE A 415 -5.67 -6.88 -15.36
C PHE A 415 -6.30 -8.07 -16.08
N LYS A 416 -7.53 -7.91 -16.57
CA LYS A 416 -8.25 -8.94 -17.31
C LYS A 416 -7.80 -9.09 -18.77
N ALA A 417 -7.29 -8.03 -19.38
CA ALA A 417 -6.88 -8.03 -20.78
C ALA A 417 -5.39 -7.70 -20.95
N SER A 418 -4.77 -8.26 -21.99
CA SER A 418 -3.37 -8.00 -22.36
C SER A 418 -3.07 -6.53 -22.71
N THR A 419 -4.10 -5.73 -22.87
CA THR A 419 -3.97 -4.27 -23.06
C THR A 419 -3.82 -3.51 -21.74
N GLY A 420 -3.79 -4.21 -20.59
CA GLY A 420 -3.76 -3.61 -19.25
C GLY A 420 -5.10 -2.97 -18.86
N ILE A 421 -6.21 -3.45 -19.42
CA ILE A 421 -7.56 -2.91 -19.19
C ILE A 421 -8.43 -3.98 -18.56
N GLY A 422 -9.38 -3.56 -17.74
CA GLY A 422 -10.39 -4.39 -17.11
C GLY A 422 -9.90 -5.01 -15.79
N GLU A 423 -10.83 -5.16 -14.87
CA GLU A 423 -10.56 -5.79 -13.57
C GLU A 423 -10.59 -7.31 -13.70
N VAL A 424 -9.68 -7.97 -13.01
CA VAL A 424 -9.69 -9.42 -12.80
C VAL A 424 -10.98 -9.80 -12.07
N GLU A 425 -11.68 -10.79 -12.60
CA GLU A 425 -12.95 -11.28 -12.09
C GLU A 425 -12.80 -12.66 -11.43
N LYS A 426 -13.80 -13.06 -10.63
CA LYS A 426 -13.79 -14.39 -9.99
C LYS A 426 -13.68 -15.55 -10.99
N THR A 427 -14.11 -15.36 -12.23
CA THR A 427 -14.01 -16.36 -13.32
C THR A 427 -12.59 -16.54 -13.84
N ASP A 428 -11.69 -15.61 -13.54
CA ASP A 428 -10.28 -15.66 -13.92
C ASP A 428 -9.44 -16.53 -12.98
N PHE A 429 -10.07 -17.06 -11.92
CA PHE A 429 -9.51 -18.07 -11.02
C PHE A 429 -10.24 -19.40 -11.17
N VAL A 430 -9.48 -20.49 -11.28
CA VAL A 430 -10.00 -21.86 -11.39
C VAL A 430 -9.65 -22.64 -10.12
N LEU A 431 -10.65 -23.24 -9.51
CA LEU A 431 -10.53 -24.08 -8.34
C LEU A 431 -10.65 -25.56 -8.73
N SER A 432 -9.87 -26.40 -8.11
CA SER A 432 -10.03 -27.87 -8.15
C SER A 432 -9.89 -28.44 -6.75
N LEU A 433 -10.72 -29.42 -6.41
CA LEU A 433 -10.71 -30.13 -5.12
C LEU A 433 -10.56 -31.61 -5.37
N THR A 434 -9.65 -32.24 -4.66
CA THR A 434 -9.37 -33.68 -4.75
C THR A 434 -9.33 -34.29 -3.35
N GLY A 435 -9.64 -35.58 -3.24
CA GLY A 435 -9.73 -36.28 -1.95
C GLY A 435 -11.00 -35.92 -1.16
N GLY A 436 -11.15 -36.54 0.02
CA GLY A 436 -12.23 -36.28 0.96
C GLY A 436 -13.65 -36.52 0.46
N THR A 437 -14.62 -35.99 1.19
CA THR A 437 -16.07 -36.18 0.91
C THR A 437 -16.76 -34.90 0.40
N ALA A 438 -16.17 -33.71 0.65
CA ALA A 438 -16.69 -32.44 0.15
C ALA A 438 -16.43 -32.27 -1.35
N THR A 439 -17.26 -31.46 -2.00
CA THR A 439 -17.09 -31.04 -3.38
C THR A 439 -17.17 -29.52 -3.47
N LEU A 440 -16.59 -28.91 -4.51
CA LEU A 440 -16.75 -27.49 -4.77
C LEU A 440 -18.20 -27.17 -5.21
N ALA A 441 -18.76 -26.09 -4.67
CA ALA A 441 -20.03 -25.54 -5.15
C ALA A 441 -19.90 -24.94 -6.56
N SER A 442 -18.70 -24.49 -6.92
CA SER A 442 -18.35 -23.94 -8.23
C SER A 442 -16.85 -24.15 -8.48
N LYS A 443 -16.48 -24.30 -9.77
CA LYS A 443 -15.08 -24.30 -10.19
C LYS A 443 -14.41 -22.91 -10.10
N ASN A 444 -15.15 -21.87 -9.77
CA ASN A 444 -14.66 -20.51 -9.59
C ASN A 444 -15.03 -20.05 -8.17
N PRO A 445 -14.34 -19.08 -7.58
CA PRO A 445 -14.74 -18.45 -6.33
C PRO A 445 -16.19 -17.94 -6.36
N VAL A 446 -16.87 -17.94 -5.22
CA VAL A 446 -18.24 -17.41 -5.08
C VAL A 446 -18.22 -15.89 -5.22
N SER A 447 -17.25 -15.24 -4.58
CA SER A 447 -17.04 -13.81 -4.66
C SER A 447 -15.55 -13.46 -4.78
N LEU A 448 -15.26 -12.25 -5.26
CA LEU A 448 -13.94 -11.66 -5.32
C LEU A 448 -14.03 -10.19 -4.91
N THR A 449 -13.08 -9.74 -4.08
CA THR A 449 -12.82 -8.33 -3.80
C THR A 449 -11.36 -8.03 -4.10
N LYS A 450 -11.08 -6.99 -4.88
CA LYS A 450 -9.74 -6.51 -5.16
C LYS A 450 -9.31 -5.46 -4.13
N GLU A 451 -8.08 -5.56 -3.68
CA GLU A 451 -7.39 -4.59 -2.82
C GLU A 451 -5.97 -4.40 -3.35
N ASN A 452 -5.77 -3.42 -4.22
CA ASN A 452 -4.53 -3.21 -4.99
C ASN A 452 -4.15 -4.46 -5.82
N ASP A 453 -3.02 -5.09 -5.51
CA ASP A 453 -2.51 -6.34 -6.11
C ASP A 453 -2.96 -7.61 -5.36
N ARG A 454 -3.93 -7.49 -4.46
CA ARG A 454 -4.46 -8.56 -3.61
C ARG A 454 -5.91 -8.87 -3.97
N TYR A 455 -6.25 -10.17 -3.95
CA TYR A 455 -7.61 -10.67 -4.18
C TYR A 455 -8.13 -11.43 -2.98
N LEU A 456 -9.26 -10.99 -2.44
CA LEU A 456 -10.00 -11.69 -1.39
C LEU A 456 -11.08 -12.54 -2.06
N LEU A 457 -10.97 -13.85 -1.95
CA LEU A 457 -11.86 -14.82 -2.58
C LEU A 457 -12.69 -15.55 -1.54
N THR A 458 -13.98 -15.78 -1.82
CA THR A 458 -14.82 -16.69 -1.05
C THR A 458 -14.97 -18.00 -1.80
N ILE A 459 -14.77 -19.13 -1.10
CA ILE A 459 -14.84 -20.47 -1.66
C ILE A 459 -16.10 -21.16 -1.15
N GLY A 460 -16.89 -21.72 -2.05
CA GLY A 460 -18.10 -22.47 -1.72
C GLY A 460 -17.88 -23.98 -1.77
N TYR A 461 -18.40 -24.71 -0.79
CA TYR A 461 -18.36 -26.16 -0.72
C TYR A 461 -19.77 -26.77 -0.62
N ASN A 462 -19.93 -27.98 -1.13
CA ASN A 462 -21.08 -28.85 -0.88
C ASN A 462 -20.62 -30.04 -0.01
N GLY A 463 -21.34 -30.32 1.08
CA GLY A 463 -20.98 -31.34 2.06
C GLY A 463 -19.99 -30.85 3.12
N LEU A 464 -19.69 -31.72 4.07
CA LEU A 464 -18.74 -31.45 5.15
C LEU A 464 -17.34 -31.85 4.73
N LYS A 465 -16.37 -30.99 5.04
CA LYS A 465 -14.95 -31.30 4.87
C LYS A 465 -14.50 -32.28 5.94
N ASP A 466 -13.83 -33.36 5.54
CA ASP A 466 -13.33 -34.42 6.44
C ASP A 466 -11.81 -34.34 6.69
N GLY A 467 -11.15 -33.27 6.17
CA GLY A 467 -9.72 -33.07 6.36
C GLY A 467 -8.82 -33.82 5.37
N ASN A 468 -9.40 -34.60 4.46
CA ASN A 468 -8.65 -35.31 3.42
C ASN A 468 -8.69 -34.58 2.08
N GLU A 469 -9.40 -33.45 2.00
CA GLU A 469 -9.49 -32.67 0.79
C GLU A 469 -8.24 -31.85 0.58
N THR A 470 -7.84 -31.77 -0.70
CA THR A 470 -6.78 -30.88 -1.19
C THR A 470 -7.37 -29.92 -2.21
N LEU A 471 -7.37 -28.62 -1.88
CA LEU A 471 -7.80 -27.55 -2.76
C LEU A 471 -6.60 -27.02 -3.53
N LYS A 472 -6.80 -26.78 -4.84
CA LYS A 472 -5.85 -26.09 -5.70
C LYS A 472 -6.53 -24.89 -6.36
N ILE A 473 -5.80 -23.76 -6.50
CA ILE A 473 -6.24 -22.58 -7.24
C ILE A 473 -5.23 -22.24 -8.34
N GLU A 474 -5.71 -21.87 -9.50
CA GLU A 474 -4.89 -21.50 -10.67
C GLU A 474 -5.51 -20.29 -11.39
N PRO A 475 -4.71 -19.44 -12.07
CA PRO A 475 -5.25 -18.52 -13.07
C PRO A 475 -5.96 -19.31 -14.17
N ALA A 476 -7.09 -18.83 -14.65
CA ALA A 476 -7.66 -19.35 -15.89
C ALA A 476 -6.73 -19.01 -17.06
N ALA A 477 -6.69 -19.85 -18.07
CA ALA A 477 -5.81 -19.65 -19.21
C ALA A 477 -6.11 -18.33 -19.94
N ASN A 478 -5.08 -17.51 -20.15
CA ASN A 478 -5.17 -16.20 -20.82
C ASN A 478 -6.19 -15.24 -20.20
N SER A 479 -6.26 -15.17 -18.87
CA SER A 479 -7.26 -14.36 -18.17
C SER A 479 -6.70 -13.33 -17.21
N ILE A 480 -5.46 -13.50 -16.74
CA ILE A 480 -4.78 -12.56 -15.83
C ILE A 480 -3.52 -12.08 -16.50
N PHE A 481 -3.39 -10.77 -16.68
CA PHE A 481 -2.27 -10.10 -17.33
C PHE A 481 -1.71 -9.01 -16.42
N ASP A 482 -0.45 -8.66 -16.60
CA ASP A 482 0.11 -7.42 -16.09
C ASP A 482 -0.27 -6.22 -16.98
N GLY A 483 0.21 -5.02 -16.62
CA GLY A 483 0.02 -3.79 -17.40
C GLY A 483 0.70 -3.81 -18.78
N HIS A 484 1.70 -4.66 -19.01
CA HIS A 484 2.48 -4.77 -20.24
C HIS A 484 2.00 -5.89 -21.16
N GLY A 485 0.98 -6.66 -20.73
CA GLY A 485 0.37 -7.73 -21.50
C GLY A 485 1.02 -9.09 -21.32
N ASN A 486 1.94 -9.23 -20.35
CA ASN A 486 2.46 -10.54 -19.99
C ASN A 486 1.37 -11.33 -19.26
N VAL A 487 1.11 -12.55 -19.68
CA VAL A 487 0.06 -13.40 -19.10
C VAL A 487 0.61 -14.25 -17.96
N ALA A 488 -0.16 -14.35 -16.87
CA ALA A 488 0.15 -15.26 -15.78
C ALA A 488 0.19 -16.71 -16.26
N ASP A 489 1.21 -17.45 -15.83
CA ASP A 489 1.27 -18.88 -16.11
C ASP A 489 0.15 -19.61 -15.34
N VAL A 490 -0.52 -20.55 -16.00
CA VAL A 490 -1.56 -21.38 -15.33
C VAL A 490 -0.95 -22.24 -14.22
N THR A 491 0.31 -22.62 -14.33
CA THR A 491 1.02 -23.36 -13.29
C THR A 491 1.67 -22.37 -12.33
N GLN A 492 1.19 -22.36 -11.09
CA GLN A 492 1.68 -21.52 -10.01
C GLN A 492 2.35 -22.38 -8.93
N SER A 493 3.32 -21.82 -8.21
CA SER A 493 3.84 -22.40 -6.98
C SER A 493 2.93 -22.04 -5.79
N ASN A 494 2.99 -22.80 -4.71
CA ASN A 494 2.27 -22.52 -3.45
C ASN A 494 0.75 -22.35 -3.60
N ASN A 495 0.14 -23.06 -4.56
CA ASN A 495 -1.28 -22.90 -4.92
C ASN A 495 -2.15 -24.11 -4.50
N THR A 496 -1.63 -24.98 -3.64
CA THR A 496 -2.29 -26.23 -3.19
C THR A 496 -2.34 -26.30 -1.66
N PHE A 497 -3.51 -26.60 -1.09
CA PHE A 497 -3.80 -26.53 0.34
C PHE A 497 -4.57 -27.75 0.81
N SER A 498 -4.15 -28.36 1.93
CA SER A 498 -4.96 -29.33 2.64
C SER A 498 -6.02 -28.59 3.46
N LEU A 499 -7.28 -28.99 3.35
CA LEU A 499 -8.37 -28.40 4.12
C LEU A 499 -8.40 -28.99 5.54
N THR A 500 -8.88 -28.20 6.49
CA THR A 500 -9.12 -28.65 7.85
C THR A 500 -10.50 -29.29 7.97
N GLU A 501 -10.63 -30.29 8.83
CA GLU A 501 -11.92 -30.95 9.11
C GLU A 501 -12.88 -29.95 9.77
N ASN A 502 -14.11 -29.84 9.23
CA ASN A 502 -15.22 -29.14 9.87
C ASN A 502 -16.00 -30.13 10.72
N THR A 503 -15.44 -30.58 11.83
CA THR A 503 -16.23 -31.31 12.85
C THR A 503 -17.07 -30.31 13.63
N PRO A 504 -18.42 -30.49 13.71
CA PRO A 504 -19.22 -29.82 14.71
C PRO A 504 -18.65 -30.15 16.10
N PRO A 505 -18.61 -29.16 17.04
CA PRO A 505 -18.18 -29.47 18.41
C PRO A 505 -19.00 -30.67 18.93
N LYS A 506 -18.32 -31.77 19.27
CA LYS A 506 -18.96 -32.89 19.99
C LYS A 506 -19.29 -32.36 21.36
N PHE A 507 -20.58 -32.18 21.64
CA PHE A 507 -21.07 -32.07 23.01
C PHE A 507 -20.71 -33.36 23.71
N ILE A 508 -19.81 -33.31 24.69
CA ILE A 508 -19.52 -34.38 25.65
C ILE A 508 -20.46 -34.20 26.84
#